data_d4b928d33d36eecea28d37897e5d6761
#
_entry.id   d4b928d33d36eecea28d37897e5d6761
#
_cell.length_a   1.000
_cell.length_b   1.000
_cell.length_c   1.000
_cell.angle_alpha   90.00
_cell.angle_beta   90.00
_cell.angle_gamma   90.00
#
_symmetry.space_group_name_H-M   'P 1'
#
loop_
_entity.id
_entity.type
_entity.pdbx_description
1 polymer ?
#
loop_
_entity_poly.entity_id
_entity_poly.type
_entity_poly.pdbx_seq_one_letter_code
_entity_poly.pdbx_strand_id
1 'polypeptide(L)'
;MTDLTLMTFASDPATVLPSLALLSHRVRVLPMDAASLVKMPENTILFLDARDDLATAKTLCRLIHASGLSTPIVLILTEGGFTVVNSQWGIADVVVASASPAEVEGRLRLVSERGNAPAKTG
;
A
#
# COMPACT_ATOMS: atom_id res chain seq x y z
N MET A 1 10.86 5.60 -11.66
CA MET A 1 9.93 4.46 -11.69
C MET A 1 10.07 3.64 -10.42
N THR A 2 8.97 3.26 -9.83
CA THR A 2 8.94 2.55 -8.56
C THR A 2 8.22 1.22 -8.77
N ASP A 3 8.71 0.17 -8.12
CA ASP A 3 8.01 -1.11 -8.14
C ASP A 3 6.94 -1.10 -7.06
N LEU A 4 5.71 -1.35 -7.47
CA LEU A 4 4.54 -1.34 -6.59
C LEU A 4 3.89 -2.72 -6.59
N THR A 5 3.33 -3.10 -5.45
CA THR A 5 2.50 -4.29 -5.33
C THR A 5 1.12 -3.83 -4.89
N LEU A 6 0.10 -4.25 -5.62
CA LEU A 6 -1.29 -3.97 -5.26
C LEU A 6 -1.94 -5.28 -4.86
N MET A 7 -2.38 -5.38 -3.62
CA MET A 7 -3.14 -6.54 -3.15
C MET A 7 -4.61 -6.20 -3.13
N THR A 8 -5.39 -6.98 -3.87
CA THR A 8 -6.83 -6.75 -3.99
C THR A 8 -7.54 -8.04 -4.41
N PHE A 9 -8.81 -8.16 -4.04
CA PHE A 9 -9.68 -9.20 -4.57
C PHE A 9 -10.58 -8.65 -5.69
N ALA A 10 -10.42 -7.40 -6.08
CA ALA A 10 -11.22 -6.83 -7.16
C ALA A 10 -10.97 -7.58 -8.46
N SER A 11 -12.04 -7.87 -9.20
CA SER A 11 -11.93 -8.56 -10.48
C SER A 11 -11.24 -7.69 -11.53
N ASP A 12 -11.33 -6.38 -11.38
CA ASP A 12 -10.63 -5.44 -12.26
C ASP A 12 -9.75 -4.53 -11.40
N PRO A 13 -8.48 -4.87 -11.23
CA PRO A 13 -7.58 -4.10 -10.38
C PRO A 13 -7.44 -2.64 -10.78
N ALA A 14 -7.68 -2.31 -12.05
CA ALA A 14 -7.58 -0.92 -12.51
C ALA A 14 -8.62 -0.02 -11.86
N THR A 15 -9.68 -0.57 -11.28
CA THR A 15 -10.72 0.21 -10.62
C THR A 15 -10.41 0.52 -9.16
N VAL A 16 -9.40 -0.12 -8.59
CA VAL A 16 -9.11 0.02 -7.16
C VAL A 16 -8.54 1.40 -6.85
N LEU A 17 -7.57 1.82 -7.65
CA LEU A 17 -6.97 3.15 -7.56
C LEU A 17 -6.66 3.58 -8.99
N PRO A 18 -7.64 4.14 -9.69
CA PRO A 18 -7.49 4.40 -11.12
C PRO A 18 -6.29 5.26 -11.48
N SER A 19 -5.88 6.15 -10.58
CA SER A 19 -4.73 7.01 -10.84
C SER A 19 -3.44 6.24 -11.08
N LEU A 20 -3.31 5.02 -10.55
CA LEU A 20 -2.11 4.23 -10.77
C LEU A 20 -1.90 3.91 -12.25
N ALA A 21 -2.99 3.73 -13.01
CA ALA A 21 -2.90 3.45 -14.44
C ALA A 21 -2.36 4.63 -15.24
N LEU A 22 -2.40 5.82 -14.66
CA LEU A 22 -1.94 7.04 -15.32
C LEU A 22 -0.49 7.37 -14.96
N LEU A 23 0.13 6.58 -14.11
CA LEU A 23 1.51 6.79 -13.67
C LEU A 23 2.42 5.72 -14.26
N SER A 24 3.70 6.03 -14.36
CA SER A 24 4.67 5.16 -15.05
C SER A 24 5.37 4.23 -14.08
N HIS A 25 4.61 3.52 -13.24
CA HIS A 25 5.18 2.59 -12.28
C HIS A 25 4.88 1.16 -12.68
N ARG A 26 5.72 0.25 -12.27
CA ARG A 26 5.44 -1.18 -12.39
C ARG A 26 4.52 -1.61 -11.27
N VAL A 27 3.38 -2.16 -11.62
CA VAL A 27 2.41 -2.60 -10.61
C VAL A 27 2.21 -4.10 -10.75
N ARG A 28 2.56 -4.83 -9.70
CA ARG A 28 2.27 -6.26 -9.59
C ARG A 28 1.00 -6.41 -8.79
N VAL A 29 0.05 -7.20 -9.30
CA VAL A 29 -1.23 -7.40 -8.62
C VAL A 29 -1.23 -8.80 -8.00
N LEU A 30 -1.56 -8.87 -6.71
CA LEU A 30 -1.65 -10.11 -5.97
C LEU A 30 -2.97 -10.14 -5.19
N PRO A 31 -3.51 -11.34 -4.88
CA PRO A 31 -4.70 -11.41 -4.05
C PRO A 31 -4.40 -11.00 -2.61
N MET A 32 -5.45 -10.58 -1.90
CA MET A 32 -5.33 -10.13 -0.51
C MET A 32 -5.35 -11.31 0.44
N ASP A 33 -4.31 -12.11 0.42
CA ASP A 33 -4.18 -13.24 1.34
C ASP A 33 -2.74 -13.39 1.80
N ALA A 34 -2.54 -14.20 2.83
CA ALA A 34 -1.22 -14.37 3.43
C ALA A 34 -0.22 -15.01 2.48
N ALA A 35 -0.68 -15.86 1.57
CA ALA A 35 0.21 -16.52 0.62
C ALA A 35 0.88 -15.52 -0.32
N SER A 36 0.23 -14.40 -0.58
CA SER A 36 0.79 -13.38 -1.46
C SER A 36 2.02 -12.71 -0.86
N LEU A 37 2.16 -12.72 0.45
CA LEU A 37 3.32 -12.10 1.09
C LEU A 37 4.62 -12.76 0.67
N VAL A 38 4.58 -14.06 0.38
CA VAL A 38 5.76 -14.80 -0.06
C VAL A 38 6.15 -14.44 -1.49
N LYS A 39 5.19 -13.98 -2.27
CA LYS A 39 5.40 -13.66 -3.68
C LYS A 39 5.79 -12.21 -3.91
N MET A 40 5.76 -11.41 -2.86
CA MET A 40 6.03 -9.98 -2.96
C MET A 40 7.52 -9.73 -3.17
N PRO A 41 7.90 -8.84 -4.11
CA PRO A 41 9.32 -8.49 -4.26
C PRO A 41 9.84 -7.77 -3.02
N GLU A 42 11.16 -7.85 -2.82
CA GLU A 42 11.76 -7.22 -1.64
C GLU A 42 11.69 -5.70 -1.69
N ASN A 43 11.91 -5.12 -2.86
CA ASN A 43 11.97 -3.67 -3.00
C ASN A 43 10.70 -3.15 -3.63
N THR A 44 9.62 -3.17 -2.88
CA THR A 44 8.31 -2.74 -3.38
C THR A 44 7.62 -1.88 -2.33
N ILE A 45 6.69 -1.05 -2.78
CA ILE A 45 5.74 -0.37 -1.90
C ILE A 45 4.42 -1.11 -2.06
N LEU A 46 3.83 -1.51 -0.95
CA LEU A 46 2.61 -2.31 -0.96
C LEU A 46 1.40 -1.41 -0.80
N PHE A 47 0.50 -1.48 -1.80
CA PHE A 47 -0.83 -0.90 -1.71
C PHE A 47 -1.81 -1.98 -1.34
N LEU A 48 -2.49 -1.83 -0.20
CA LEU A 48 -3.53 -2.76 0.24
C LEU A 48 -4.90 -2.15 -0.03
N ASP A 49 -5.74 -2.91 -0.72
CA ASP A 49 -7.11 -2.50 -1.01
C ASP A 49 -7.97 -2.70 0.23
N ALA A 50 -8.15 -1.64 1.00
CA ALA A 50 -8.92 -1.67 2.24
C ALA A 50 -10.29 -1.00 2.09
N ARG A 51 -10.77 -0.85 0.84
CA ARG A 51 -12.04 -0.15 0.59
C ARG A 51 -13.24 -0.90 1.15
N ASP A 52 -13.22 -2.22 1.05
CA ASP A 52 -14.38 -3.04 1.41
C ASP A 52 -14.13 -3.97 2.58
N ASP A 53 -12.88 -4.18 2.97
CA ASP A 53 -12.54 -5.15 4.01
C ASP A 53 -11.37 -4.66 4.84
N LEU A 54 -11.68 -3.79 5.79
CA LEU A 54 -10.67 -3.25 6.69
C LEU A 54 -10.08 -4.33 7.60
N ALA A 55 -10.87 -5.33 7.96
CA ALA A 55 -10.40 -6.39 8.84
C ALA A 55 -9.30 -7.22 8.20
N THR A 56 -9.47 -7.59 6.94
CA THR A 56 -8.45 -8.34 6.22
C THR A 56 -7.19 -7.50 6.04
N ALA A 57 -7.35 -6.22 5.70
CA ALA A 57 -6.20 -5.33 5.56
C ALA A 57 -5.42 -5.24 6.86
N LYS A 58 -6.10 -5.12 7.99
CA LYS A 58 -5.46 -5.04 9.29
C LYS A 58 -4.69 -6.34 9.60
N THR A 59 -5.30 -7.48 9.30
CA THR A 59 -4.65 -8.77 9.50
C THR A 59 -3.36 -8.88 8.68
N LEU A 60 -3.41 -8.45 7.42
CA LEU A 60 -2.22 -8.48 6.57
C LEU A 60 -1.14 -7.55 7.09
N CYS A 61 -1.50 -6.38 7.59
CA CYS A 61 -0.53 -5.48 8.20
C CYS A 61 0.18 -6.14 9.37
N ARG A 62 -0.57 -6.84 10.22
CA ARG A 62 0.00 -7.56 11.36
C ARG A 62 0.95 -8.66 10.91
N LEU A 63 0.55 -9.41 9.88
CA LEU A 63 1.38 -10.49 9.37
C LEU A 63 2.69 -9.97 8.79
N ILE A 64 2.64 -8.85 8.09
CA ILE A 64 3.84 -8.24 7.52
C ILE A 64 4.80 -7.85 8.63
N HIS A 65 4.31 -7.22 9.68
CA HIS A 65 5.16 -6.83 10.81
C HIS A 65 5.70 -8.04 11.55
N ALA A 66 4.87 -9.06 11.75
CA ALA A 66 5.30 -10.27 12.44
C ALA A 66 6.35 -11.03 11.65
N SER A 67 6.35 -10.90 10.33
CA SER A 67 7.32 -11.55 9.46
C SER A 67 8.67 -10.84 9.41
N GLY A 68 8.77 -9.67 10.02
CA GLY A 68 9.99 -8.88 9.95
C GLY A 68 10.20 -8.15 8.65
N LEU A 69 9.20 -8.12 7.78
CA LEU A 69 9.30 -7.38 6.52
C LEU A 69 9.26 -5.89 6.80
N SER A 70 10.09 -5.14 6.11
CA SER A 70 10.14 -3.68 6.24
C SER A 70 9.43 -2.97 5.08
N THR A 71 8.60 -3.68 4.34
CA THR A 71 7.87 -3.15 3.20
C THR A 71 6.95 -2.01 3.64
N PRO A 72 7.07 -0.83 3.02
CA PRO A 72 6.13 0.26 3.32
C PRO A 72 4.73 -0.10 2.82
N ILE A 73 3.74 0.18 3.65
CA ILE A 73 2.34 -0.14 3.35
C ILE A 73 1.55 1.15 3.19
N VAL A 74 0.84 1.27 2.07
CA VAL A 74 -0.10 2.35 1.82
C VAL A 74 -1.49 1.73 1.71
N LEU A 75 -2.42 2.17 2.56
CA LEU A 75 -3.79 1.67 2.49
C LEU A 75 -4.60 2.48 1.50
N ILE A 76 -5.40 1.79 0.69
CA ILE A 76 -6.38 2.42 -0.19
C ILE A 76 -7.72 2.36 0.52
N LEU A 77 -8.28 3.52 0.82
CA LEU A 77 -9.49 3.64 1.64
C LEU A 77 -10.60 4.36 0.90
N THR A 78 -11.82 4.15 1.35
CA THR A 78 -12.88 5.12 1.15
C THR A 78 -12.79 6.14 2.29
N GLU A 79 -13.51 7.26 2.18
CA GLU A 79 -13.42 8.31 3.19
C GLU A 79 -13.78 7.79 4.58
N GLY A 80 -14.79 6.93 4.68
CA GLY A 80 -15.21 6.38 5.96
C GLY A 80 -14.14 5.56 6.65
N GLY A 81 -13.25 4.95 5.89
CA GLY A 81 -12.19 4.14 6.45
C GLY A 81 -11.17 4.93 7.25
N PHE A 82 -11.06 6.21 6.99
CA PHE A 82 -10.10 7.07 7.70
C PHE A 82 -10.38 7.13 9.20
N THR A 83 -11.62 6.90 9.60
CA THR A 83 -11.98 6.97 11.03
C THR A 83 -11.53 5.76 11.81
N VAL A 84 -11.14 4.69 11.13
CA VAL A 84 -10.80 3.41 11.77
C VAL A 84 -9.29 3.22 11.87
N VAL A 85 -8.54 3.72 10.90
CA VAL A 85 -7.10 3.48 10.79
C VAL A 85 -6.36 4.41 11.74
N ASN A 86 -5.34 3.87 12.41
CA ASN A 86 -4.50 4.64 13.30
C ASN A 86 -3.05 4.18 13.21
N SER A 87 -2.17 4.78 13.99
CA SER A 87 -0.74 4.51 13.92
C SER A 87 -0.37 3.08 14.31
N GLN A 88 -1.23 2.39 15.05
CA GLN A 88 -0.96 1.02 15.47
C GLN A 88 -1.04 0.02 14.31
N TRP A 89 -1.61 0.41 13.20
CA TRP A 89 -1.64 -0.44 12.01
C TRP A 89 -0.25 -0.61 11.41
N GLY A 90 0.69 0.28 11.72
CA GLY A 90 2.05 0.18 11.21
C GLY A 90 2.18 0.50 9.73
N ILE A 91 1.30 1.34 9.20
CA ILE A 91 1.32 1.72 7.79
C ILE A 91 2.14 2.97 7.57
N ALA A 92 2.63 3.15 6.34
CA ALA A 92 3.41 4.32 5.98
C ALA A 92 2.51 5.50 5.61
N ASP A 93 1.38 5.24 4.94
CA ASP A 93 0.48 6.30 4.51
C ASP A 93 -0.87 5.71 4.12
N VAL A 94 -1.82 6.58 3.81
CA VAL A 94 -3.14 6.20 3.32
C VAL A 94 -3.45 7.06 2.09
N VAL A 95 -4.33 6.52 1.23
CA VAL A 95 -4.79 7.26 0.06
C VAL A 95 -6.24 6.90 -0.17
N VAL A 96 -7.05 7.87 -0.56
CA VAL A 96 -8.44 7.60 -0.91
C VAL A 96 -8.48 7.08 -2.35
N ALA A 97 -9.41 6.15 -2.62
CA ALA A 97 -9.46 5.50 -3.93
C ALA A 97 -9.65 6.49 -5.08
N SER A 98 -10.25 7.65 -4.82
CA SER A 98 -10.48 8.69 -5.83
C SER A 98 -9.34 9.69 -5.93
N ALA A 99 -8.21 9.45 -5.27
CA ALA A 99 -7.09 10.40 -5.30
C ALA A 99 -6.60 10.65 -6.72
N SER A 100 -6.18 11.88 -6.99
CA SER A 100 -5.66 12.26 -8.28
C SER A 100 -4.28 11.64 -8.52
N PRO A 101 -3.83 11.56 -9.79
CA PRO A 101 -2.47 11.07 -10.05
C PRO A 101 -1.41 11.89 -9.34
N ALA A 102 -1.59 13.21 -9.25
CA ALA A 102 -0.61 14.06 -8.56
C ALA A 102 -0.53 13.72 -7.08
N GLU A 103 -1.66 13.46 -6.43
CA GLU A 103 -1.66 13.09 -5.03
C GLU A 103 -1.00 11.74 -4.82
N VAL A 104 -1.32 10.75 -5.65
CA VAL A 104 -0.73 9.42 -5.52
C VAL A 104 0.77 9.50 -5.71
N GLU A 105 1.22 10.23 -6.73
CA GLU A 105 2.66 10.37 -6.99
C GLU A 105 3.37 11.07 -5.84
N GLY A 106 2.77 12.11 -5.28
CA GLY A 106 3.35 12.83 -4.15
C GLY A 106 3.49 11.94 -2.92
N ARG A 107 2.48 11.14 -2.62
CA ARG A 107 2.56 10.22 -1.48
C ARG A 107 3.60 9.13 -1.72
N LEU A 108 3.67 8.60 -2.94
CA LEU A 108 4.69 7.62 -3.28
C LEU A 108 6.09 8.17 -3.08
N ARG A 109 6.31 9.42 -3.51
CA ARG A 109 7.61 10.05 -3.34
C ARG A 109 7.98 10.17 -1.87
N LEU A 110 7.04 10.62 -1.04
CA LEU A 110 7.30 10.77 0.39
C LEU A 110 7.58 9.42 1.06
N VAL A 111 6.81 8.40 0.71
CA VAL A 111 7.01 7.06 1.25
C VAL A 111 8.36 6.51 0.81
N SER A 112 8.68 6.66 -0.47
CA SER A 112 9.93 6.17 -1.02
C SER A 112 11.13 6.86 -0.39
N GLU A 113 11.06 8.18 -0.21
CA GLU A 113 12.16 8.94 0.38
C GLU A 113 12.36 8.59 1.84
N ARG A 114 11.28 8.34 2.58
CA ARG A 114 11.41 7.89 3.97
C ARG A 114 12.08 6.54 4.06
N GLY A 115 11.72 5.62 3.15
CA GLY A 115 12.30 4.30 3.13
C GLY A 115 13.77 4.31 2.75
N ASN A 116 14.20 5.30 1.96
CA ASN A 116 15.57 5.43 1.50
C ASN A 116 16.36 6.45 2.31
N ALA A 117 15.76 7.07 3.31
CA ALA A 117 16.47 8.04 4.13
C ALA A 117 17.67 7.38 4.79
N PRO A 118 18.82 8.07 4.83
CA PRO A 118 19.94 7.50 5.56
C PRO A 118 19.54 7.23 7.00
N ALA A 119 20.13 6.19 7.57
CA ALA A 119 19.86 5.90 8.96
C ALA A 119 20.09 7.15 9.77
N LYS A 120 19.15 7.50 10.59
CA LYS A 120 19.29 8.70 11.39
C LYS A 120 20.43 8.51 12.36
N THR A 121 21.33 9.38 12.24
CA THR A 121 22.46 9.36 13.15
C THR A 121 22.19 10.24 14.34
N GLY A 122 21.04 10.35 14.66
CA GLY A 122 20.65 11.21 15.75
C GLY A 122 20.03 12.39 15.17
#